data_5192f516d6697b824aef1abe69e6d78e
#
_entry.id   5192f516d6697b824aef1abe69e6d78e
#
_cell.length_a   1.000
_cell.length_b   1.000
_cell.length_c   1.000
_cell.angle_alpha   90.00
_cell.angle_beta   90.00
_cell.angle_gamma   90.00
#
_symmetry.space_group_name_H-M   'P 1'
#
loop_
_entity.id
_entity.type
_entity.pdbx_description
1 polymer ?
#
loop_
_entity_poly.entity_id
_entity_poly.type
_entity_poly.pdbx_seq_one_letter_code
_entity_poly.pdbx_strand_id
1 'polypeptide(L)'
;PDFIFFDGWFCGAKSISEKNWLPPLNKLEEEQDPDGIWSKWYNKELSGDYQELFNSFDILLMIKVPSMEHIFESRWIQEKTLEKNLTDPEMKKKIMTKEEVIHFVMHYERLTRYVLEEIPKFADIVLYRDNEFNFKRM
;
A
#
# COMPACT_ATOMS: atom_id res chain seq x y z
N PRO A 1 10.47 -23.50 12.55
CA PRO A 1 9.36 -23.54 11.61
C PRO A 1 9.88 -23.87 10.22
N ASP A 2 9.10 -24.59 9.39
CA ASP A 2 9.49 -24.93 8.02
C ASP A 2 9.24 -23.75 7.07
N PHE A 3 8.32 -22.85 7.44
CA PHE A 3 7.98 -21.64 6.71
C PHE A 3 7.73 -20.47 7.66
N ILE A 4 8.12 -19.27 7.21
CA ILE A 4 7.79 -18.00 7.84
C ILE A 4 7.09 -17.14 6.80
N PHE A 5 5.85 -16.72 7.08
CA PHE A 5 5.12 -15.77 6.24
C PHE A 5 5.28 -14.38 6.84
N PHE A 6 5.85 -13.48 6.05
CA PHE A 6 5.98 -12.07 6.39
C PHE A 6 5.01 -11.27 5.51
N ASP A 7 4.03 -10.63 6.11
CA ASP A 7 2.98 -9.90 5.40
C ASP A 7 3.07 -8.40 5.67
N GLY A 8 2.87 -7.61 4.63
CA GLY A 8 2.82 -6.16 4.73
C GLY A 8 2.56 -5.49 3.39
N TRP A 9 1.97 -4.28 3.43
CA TRP A 9 1.55 -3.56 2.22
C TRP A 9 2.71 -3.30 1.24
N PHE A 10 3.89 -2.97 1.76
CA PHE A 10 5.05 -2.58 0.95
C PHE A 10 6.22 -3.57 1.01
N CYS A 11 5.97 -4.81 1.43
CA CYS A 11 6.99 -5.84 1.43
C CYS A 11 7.56 -6.04 0.03
N GLY A 12 8.88 -6.01 -0.09
CA GLY A 12 9.58 -6.09 -1.37
C GLY A 12 9.65 -4.78 -2.16
N ALA A 13 9.11 -3.66 -1.65
CA ALA A 13 9.23 -2.38 -2.33
C ALA A 13 10.70 -1.94 -2.46
N LYS A 14 11.03 -1.33 -3.61
CA LYS A 14 12.33 -0.71 -3.85
C LYS A 14 12.19 0.81 -3.80
N SER A 15 13.29 1.51 -3.54
CA SER A 15 13.31 2.96 -3.61
C SER A 15 13.07 3.46 -5.02
N ILE A 16 12.32 4.56 -5.15
CA ILE A 16 12.05 5.25 -6.41
C ILE A 16 13.30 6.06 -6.77
N SER A 17 13.83 5.89 -7.98
CA SER A 17 14.98 6.66 -8.44
C SER A 17 14.61 8.12 -8.68
N GLU A 18 15.56 9.05 -8.55
CA GLU A 18 15.33 10.50 -8.76
C GLU A 18 14.70 10.81 -10.12
N LYS A 19 15.13 10.13 -11.18
CA LYS A 19 14.58 10.30 -12.54
C LYS A 19 13.09 9.91 -12.65
N ASN A 20 12.62 9.06 -11.77
CA ASN A 20 11.23 8.57 -11.73
C ASN A 20 10.43 9.28 -10.62
N TRP A 21 11.05 10.22 -9.92
CA TRP A 21 10.37 10.97 -8.88
C TRP A 21 9.36 11.94 -9.49
N LEU A 22 8.11 11.78 -9.11
CA LEU A 22 7.02 12.64 -9.55
C LEU A 22 6.79 13.80 -8.58
N PRO A 23 6.25 14.93 -9.04
CA PRO A 23 5.75 15.99 -8.17
C PRO A 23 4.65 15.46 -7.25
N PRO A 24 4.09 16.26 -6.33
CA PRO A 24 2.97 15.84 -5.49
C PRO A 24 1.87 15.14 -6.29
N LEU A 25 1.43 13.96 -5.83
CA LEU A 25 0.48 13.09 -6.54
C LEU A 25 -0.97 13.30 -6.09
N ASN A 26 -1.16 13.91 -4.93
CA ASN A 26 -2.48 14.14 -4.35
C ASN A 26 -2.47 15.39 -3.47
N LYS A 27 -3.67 15.77 -3.04
CA LYS A 27 -3.86 16.98 -2.25
C LYS A 27 -3.10 16.97 -0.91
N LEU A 28 -2.95 15.81 -0.28
CA LEU A 28 -2.21 15.70 0.96
C LEU A 28 -0.72 16.06 0.76
N GLU A 29 -0.10 15.53 -0.29
CA GLU A 29 1.29 15.85 -0.61
C GLU A 29 1.44 17.32 -1.03
N GLU A 30 0.49 17.86 -1.82
CA GLU A 30 0.50 19.28 -2.20
C GLU A 30 0.45 20.22 -1.00
N GLU A 31 -0.34 19.90 0.03
CA GLU A 31 -0.54 20.74 1.19
C GLU A 31 0.50 20.53 2.31
N GLN A 32 0.97 19.28 2.50
CA GLN A 32 1.79 18.91 3.65
C GLN A 32 3.22 18.51 3.31
N ASP A 33 3.51 18.13 2.07
CA ASP A 33 4.85 17.74 1.62
C ASP A 33 5.18 18.26 0.21
N PRO A 34 4.93 19.56 -0.11
CA PRO A 34 5.08 20.10 -1.47
C PRO A 34 6.51 19.95 -2.01
N ASP A 35 7.52 19.99 -1.15
CA ASP A 35 8.94 19.86 -1.50
C ASP A 35 9.41 18.40 -1.46
N GLY A 36 8.55 17.48 -1.04
CA GLY A 36 8.85 16.06 -0.94
C GLY A 36 9.86 15.72 0.17
N ILE A 37 9.84 16.43 1.29
CA ILE A 37 10.78 16.20 2.40
C ILE A 37 10.51 14.83 3.03
N TRP A 38 9.26 14.56 3.41
CA TRP A 38 8.87 13.31 4.04
C TRP A 38 8.88 12.15 3.05
N SER A 39 8.36 12.38 1.85
CA SER A 39 8.31 11.35 0.83
C SER A 39 9.70 10.93 0.35
N LYS A 40 10.64 11.84 0.20
CA LYS A 40 12.05 11.50 -0.10
C LYS A 40 12.76 10.84 1.08
N TRP A 41 12.41 11.21 2.31
CA TRP A 41 12.97 10.58 3.49
C TRP A 41 12.60 9.10 3.55
N TYR A 42 11.31 8.74 3.51
CA TYR A 42 10.95 7.31 3.55
C TYR A 42 11.46 6.54 2.33
N ASN A 43 11.54 7.20 1.18
CA ASN A 43 12.13 6.59 -0.01
C ASN A 43 13.62 6.26 0.18
N LYS A 44 14.34 7.11 0.89
CA LYS A 44 15.74 6.85 1.27
C LYS A 44 15.84 5.66 2.22
N GLU A 45 14.97 5.59 3.23
CA GLU A 45 14.94 4.45 4.17
C GLU A 45 14.70 3.11 3.44
N LEU A 46 13.88 3.10 2.38
CA LEU A 46 13.67 1.92 1.55
C LEU A 46 14.95 1.43 0.85
N SER A 47 15.95 2.28 0.64
CA SER A 47 17.23 1.88 0.03
C SER A 47 18.25 1.35 1.03
N GLY A 48 17.96 1.41 2.33
CA GLY A 48 18.78 0.94 3.44
C GLY A 48 18.30 -0.39 4.04
N ASP A 49 18.09 -0.39 5.34
CA ASP A 49 17.76 -1.57 6.16
C ASP A 49 16.53 -2.34 5.66
N TYR A 50 15.52 -1.63 5.12
CA TYR A 50 14.36 -2.30 4.52
C TYR A 50 14.73 -3.12 3.30
N GLN A 51 15.66 -2.64 2.47
CA GLN A 51 16.11 -3.41 1.31
C GLN A 51 16.92 -4.64 1.74
N GLU A 52 17.72 -4.56 2.80
CA GLU A 52 18.42 -5.71 3.37
C GLU A 52 17.43 -6.76 3.86
N LEU A 53 16.39 -6.34 4.61
CA LEU A 53 15.32 -7.24 5.05
C LEU A 53 14.62 -7.91 3.87
N PHE A 54 14.21 -7.14 2.86
CA PHE A 54 13.49 -7.69 1.71
C PHE A 54 14.35 -8.62 0.85
N ASN A 55 15.64 -8.35 0.76
CA ASN A 55 16.59 -9.23 0.08
C ASN A 55 16.80 -10.58 0.80
N SER A 56 16.41 -10.69 2.07
CA SER A 56 16.47 -11.95 2.82
C SER A 56 15.28 -12.89 2.58
N PHE A 57 14.27 -12.43 1.84
CA PHE A 57 13.12 -13.27 1.50
C PHE A 57 13.48 -14.28 0.41
N ASP A 58 13.14 -15.56 0.64
CA ASP A 58 13.34 -16.62 -0.35
C ASP A 58 12.36 -16.53 -1.51
N ILE A 59 11.12 -16.07 -1.23
CA ILE A 59 10.03 -15.95 -2.18
C ILE A 59 9.27 -14.66 -1.92
N LEU A 60 9.09 -13.85 -2.96
CA LEU A 60 8.23 -12.67 -2.96
C LEU A 60 6.93 -12.97 -3.71
N LEU A 61 5.81 -13.00 -2.97
CA LEU A 61 4.47 -13.10 -3.53
C LEU A 61 3.78 -11.74 -3.50
N MET A 62 3.30 -11.28 -4.63
CA MET A 62 2.49 -10.07 -4.73
C MET A 62 1.02 -10.37 -4.99
N ILE A 63 0.13 -9.73 -4.24
CA ILE A 63 -1.29 -9.63 -4.58
C ILE A 63 -1.48 -8.31 -5.32
N LYS A 64 -1.63 -8.39 -6.64
CA LYS A 64 -1.83 -7.21 -7.48
C LYS A 64 -3.31 -6.89 -7.60
N VAL A 65 -3.69 -5.70 -7.17
CA VAL A 65 -5.05 -5.15 -7.33
C VAL A 65 -5.16 -4.33 -8.61
N PRO A 66 -6.37 -4.12 -9.16
CA PRO A 66 -6.55 -3.47 -10.46
C PRO A 66 -6.12 -2.00 -10.49
N SER A 67 -6.41 -1.24 -9.43
CA SER A 67 -6.20 0.22 -9.42
C SER A 67 -6.18 0.79 -8.00
N MET A 68 -5.88 2.08 -7.90
CA MET A 68 -6.01 2.85 -6.64
C MET A 68 -7.45 2.92 -6.15
N GLU A 69 -8.42 3.06 -7.05
CA GLU A 69 -9.86 3.05 -6.72
C GLU A 69 -10.24 1.76 -5.99
N HIS A 70 -9.73 0.62 -6.46
CA HIS A 70 -9.95 -0.66 -5.78
C HIS A 70 -9.37 -0.69 -4.34
N ILE A 71 -8.25 0.00 -4.12
CA ILE A 71 -7.64 0.12 -2.77
C ILE A 71 -8.55 0.97 -1.86
N PHE A 72 -9.04 2.12 -2.36
CA PHE A 72 -9.99 2.95 -1.62
C PHE A 72 -11.26 2.17 -1.26
N GLU A 73 -11.84 1.46 -2.23
CA GLU A 73 -13.04 0.65 -2.01
C GLU A 73 -12.79 -0.47 -1.00
N SER A 74 -11.66 -1.19 -1.14
CA SER A 74 -11.29 -2.26 -0.21
C SER A 74 -11.18 -1.72 1.22
N ARG A 75 -10.51 -0.58 1.40
CA ARG A 75 -10.35 0.04 2.72
C ARG A 75 -11.69 0.53 3.28
N TRP A 76 -12.55 1.10 2.43
CA TRP A 76 -13.90 1.50 2.82
C TRP A 76 -14.77 0.31 3.24
N ILE A 77 -14.72 -0.80 2.49
CA ILE A 77 -15.43 -2.04 2.85
C ILE A 77 -14.95 -2.58 4.20
N GLN A 78 -13.66 -2.48 4.51
CA GLN A 78 -13.12 -2.87 5.81
C GLN A 78 -13.74 -2.03 6.94
N GLU A 79 -13.82 -0.70 6.80
CA GLU A 79 -14.46 0.18 7.79
C GLU A 79 -15.94 -0.18 7.98
N LYS A 80 -16.69 -0.38 6.91
CA LYS A 80 -18.10 -0.79 6.97
C LYS A 80 -18.30 -2.16 7.61
N THR A 81 -17.38 -3.08 7.38
CA THR A 81 -17.42 -4.41 7.99
C THR A 81 -17.10 -4.32 9.49
N LEU A 82 -16.12 -3.51 9.85
CA LEU A 82 -15.77 -3.25 11.24
C LEU A 82 -16.95 -2.61 11.99
N GLU A 83 -17.60 -1.59 11.41
CA GLU A 83 -18.77 -0.93 11.97
C GLU A 83 -19.91 -1.92 12.30
N LYS A 84 -20.17 -2.86 11.39
CA LYS A 84 -21.22 -3.89 11.60
C LYS A 84 -20.89 -4.86 12.73
N ASN A 85 -19.61 -5.18 12.91
CA ASN A 85 -19.18 -6.18 13.87
C ASN A 85 -18.89 -5.61 15.27
N LEU A 86 -18.71 -4.30 15.38
CA LEU A 86 -18.50 -3.64 16.66
C LEU A 86 -19.83 -3.51 17.44
N THR A 87 -19.78 -3.90 18.72
CA THR A 87 -20.90 -3.73 19.65
C THR A 87 -20.70 -2.54 20.58
N ASP A 88 -19.46 -2.16 20.85
CA ASP A 88 -19.10 -1.05 21.73
C ASP A 88 -19.35 0.32 21.03
N PRO A 89 -20.22 1.18 21.59
CA PRO A 89 -20.51 2.51 21.03
C PRO A 89 -19.29 3.43 20.95
N GLU A 90 -18.36 3.35 21.91
CA GLU A 90 -17.17 4.21 21.92
C GLU A 90 -16.19 3.80 20.81
N MET A 91 -16.08 2.51 20.52
CA MET A 91 -15.29 2.02 19.41
C MET A 91 -15.90 2.36 18.06
N LYS A 92 -17.24 2.39 17.96
CA LYS A 92 -17.92 2.83 16.73
C LYS A 92 -17.62 4.28 16.35
N LYS A 93 -17.41 5.16 17.31
CA LYS A 93 -17.02 6.56 17.05
C LYS A 93 -15.64 6.71 16.40
N LYS A 94 -14.81 5.67 16.42
CA LYS A 94 -13.46 5.64 15.82
C LYS A 94 -13.46 5.09 14.40
N ILE A 95 -14.60 4.66 13.88
CA ILE A 95 -14.75 4.21 12.49
C ILE A 95 -14.56 5.43 11.57
N MET A 96 -13.68 5.27 10.60
CA MET A 96 -13.42 6.34 9.64
C MET A 96 -14.61 6.55 8.70
N THR A 97 -14.92 7.81 8.43
CA THR A 97 -15.81 8.21 7.33
C THR A 97 -15.15 7.91 5.99
N LYS A 98 -15.90 7.98 4.91
CA LYS A 98 -15.35 7.76 3.57
C LYS A 98 -14.25 8.78 3.21
N GLU A 99 -14.45 10.04 3.60
CA GLU A 99 -13.48 11.13 3.43
C GLU A 99 -12.19 10.87 4.22
N GLU A 100 -12.31 10.41 5.45
CA GLU A 100 -11.16 10.03 6.28
C GLU A 100 -10.40 8.83 5.70
N VAL A 101 -11.10 7.84 5.12
CA VAL A 101 -10.48 6.73 4.41
C VAL A 101 -9.69 7.23 3.19
N ILE A 102 -10.26 8.13 2.40
CA ILE A 102 -9.57 8.74 1.26
C ILE A 102 -8.31 9.45 1.72
N HIS A 103 -8.44 10.29 2.74
CA HIS A 103 -7.29 11.01 3.31
C HIS A 103 -6.22 10.05 3.86
N PHE A 104 -6.64 8.99 4.56
CA PHE A 104 -5.72 7.95 5.06
C PHE A 104 -4.94 7.29 3.92
N VAL A 105 -5.60 6.90 2.82
CA VAL A 105 -4.95 6.23 1.70
C VAL A 105 -4.00 7.17 0.94
N MET A 106 -4.25 8.47 0.92
CA MET A 106 -3.35 9.45 0.30
C MET A 106 -1.92 9.39 0.85
N HIS A 107 -1.72 9.06 2.14
CA HIS A 107 -0.40 8.91 2.74
C HIS A 107 0.43 7.79 2.10
N TYR A 108 -0.22 6.80 1.52
CA TYR A 108 0.40 5.60 0.96
C TYR A 108 0.40 5.59 -0.57
N GLU A 109 -0.29 6.54 -1.20
CA GLU A 109 -0.61 6.50 -2.63
C GLU A 109 0.65 6.47 -3.50
N ARG A 110 1.64 7.32 -3.23
CA ARG A 110 2.87 7.41 -4.03
C ARG A 110 3.57 6.05 -4.13
N LEU A 111 3.84 5.45 -2.98
CA LEU A 111 4.53 4.16 -2.95
C LEU A 111 3.64 3.04 -3.49
N THR A 112 2.34 3.09 -3.24
CA THR A 112 1.38 2.11 -3.76
C THR A 112 1.36 2.11 -5.29
N ARG A 113 1.27 3.27 -5.94
CA ARG A 113 1.32 3.37 -7.40
C ARG A 113 2.61 2.78 -7.94
N TYR A 114 3.73 3.10 -7.30
CA TYR A 114 5.03 2.59 -7.70
C TYR A 114 5.13 1.06 -7.57
N VAL A 115 4.72 0.48 -6.44
CA VAL A 115 4.78 -0.97 -6.23
C VAL A 115 3.83 -1.74 -7.13
N LEU A 116 2.65 -1.19 -7.49
CA LEU A 116 1.72 -1.81 -8.43
C LEU A 116 2.31 -1.95 -9.84
N GLU A 117 3.23 -1.08 -10.22
CA GLU A 117 3.94 -1.15 -11.50
C GLU A 117 5.22 -1.97 -11.44
N GLU A 118 6.00 -1.83 -10.37
CA GLU A 118 7.37 -2.33 -10.33
C GLU A 118 7.48 -3.75 -9.76
N ILE A 119 6.78 -4.06 -8.66
CA ILE A 119 6.91 -5.39 -8.03
C ILE A 119 6.55 -6.53 -8.98
N PRO A 120 5.51 -6.44 -9.83
CA PRO A 120 5.18 -7.53 -10.78
C PRO A 120 6.31 -7.90 -11.73
N LYS A 121 7.29 -7.02 -11.92
CA LYS A 121 8.43 -7.26 -12.84
C LYS A 121 9.49 -8.20 -12.26
N PHE A 122 9.49 -8.39 -10.93
CA PHE A 122 10.51 -9.18 -10.23
C PHE A 122 9.97 -10.06 -9.10
N ALA A 123 8.67 -10.00 -8.78
CA ALA A 123 8.05 -10.94 -7.85
C ALA A 123 8.06 -12.35 -8.41
N ASP A 124 8.35 -13.34 -7.55
CA ASP A 124 8.32 -14.75 -7.93
C ASP A 124 6.91 -15.25 -8.26
N ILE A 125 5.92 -14.70 -7.57
CA ILE A 125 4.51 -15.04 -7.75
C ILE A 125 3.67 -13.76 -7.76
N VAL A 126 2.83 -13.60 -8.79
CA VAL A 126 1.83 -12.52 -8.85
C VAL A 126 0.45 -13.11 -8.91
N LEU A 127 -0.35 -12.85 -7.88
CA LEU A 127 -1.78 -13.19 -7.84
C LEU A 127 -2.58 -11.94 -8.19
N TYR A 128 -3.38 -12.02 -9.23
CA TYR A 128 -4.23 -10.91 -9.66
C TYR A 128 -5.57 -10.97 -8.94
N ARG A 129 -5.98 -9.85 -8.38
CA ARG A 129 -7.29 -9.68 -7.78
C ARG A 129 -8.17 -8.86 -8.73
N ASP A 130 -9.36 -9.34 -9.05
CA ASP A 130 -10.28 -8.58 -9.90
C ASP A 130 -11.14 -7.59 -9.10
N ASN A 131 -11.99 -6.83 -9.81
CA ASN A 131 -12.88 -5.85 -9.18
C ASN A 131 -13.95 -6.48 -8.27
N GLU A 132 -14.20 -7.77 -8.41
CA GLU A 132 -15.14 -8.55 -7.56
C GLU A 132 -14.42 -9.21 -6.38
N PHE A 133 -13.14 -8.86 -6.16
CA PHE A 133 -12.28 -9.40 -5.11
C PHE A 133 -11.93 -10.89 -5.26
N ASN A 134 -12.12 -11.48 -6.43
CA ASN A 134 -11.68 -12.85 -6.71
C ASN A 134 -10.23 -12.88 -7.17
N PHE A 135 -9.52 -13.97 -6.83
CA PHE A 135 -8.17 -14.20 -7.33
C PHE A 135 -8.22 -14.91 -8.69
N LYS A 136 -7.39 -14.41 -9.60
CA LYS A 136 -7.16 -15.05 -10.90
C LYS A 136 -5.67 -15.35 -11.04
N ARG A 137 -5.37 -16.57 -11.51
CA ARG A 137 -4.03 -16.92 -11.97
C ARG A 137 -3.99 -16.62 -13.48
N MET A 138 -3.01 -15.82 -13.89
CA MET A 138 -2.70 -15.68 -15.32
C MET A 138 -1.74 -16.76 -15.76
#